data_9bcb4268c5c317637bcc0173157409a5
#
_entry.id   9bcb4268c5c317637bcc0173157409a5
#
_cell.length_a   1.000
_cell.length_b   1.000
_cell.length_c   1.000
_cell.angle_alpha   90.00
_cell.angle_beta   90.00
_cell.angle_gamma   90.00
#
_symmetry.space_group_name_H-M   'P 1'
#
loop_
_entity.id
_entity.type
_entity.pdbx_description
1 polymer ?
#
loop_
_entity_poly.entity_id
_entity_poly.type
_entity_poly.pdbx_seq_one_letter_code
_entity_poly.pdbx_strand_id
1 'polypeptide(L)'
;MKQILLVEDDHDIAALLRLNLEDEGYAITHEPDGGNALQRLDAQTWDAVILDLMLPNVDGLEICRRIRQMTRYLPVIIISARSSETDRITGLETGADDYLAKPFSVQELIARIKALFRRQQAMGQAQADGHIQAHGLTIDPLARSVLLHGQVVDLTPREFELLYFFARHPGEVFSRLALLEQVWGYQH
;
A
#
# COMPACT_ATOMS: atom_id res chain seq x y z
N MET A 1 2.72 -16.08 9.36
CA MET A 1 1.46 -15.33 9.43
C MET A 1 1.79 -13.87 9.15
N LYS A 2 1.04 -13.19 8.27
CA LYS A 2 1.30 -11.79 7.93
C LYS A 2 0.89 -10.87 9.08
N GLN A 3 1.77 -9.93 9.45
CA GLN A 3 1.58 -8.98 10.54
C GLN A 3 0.99 -7.67 9.99
N ILE A 4 -0.18 -7.27 10.45
CA ILE A 4 -0.84 -6.03 10.02
C ILE A 4 -0.99 -5.10 11.23
N LEU A 5 -0.54 -3.86 11.09
CA LEU A 5 -0.82 -2.80 12.04
C LEU A 5 -2.13 -2.11 11.62
N LEU A 6 -3.12 -2.15 12.50
CA LEU A 6 -4.40 -1.46 12.35
C LEU A 6 -4.39 -0.20 13.22
N VAL A 7 -4.38 0.98 12.59
CA VAL A 7 -4.40 2.28 13.27
C VAL A 7 -5.79 2.88 13.07
N GLU A 8 -6.60 2.83 14.12
CA GLU A 8 -8.03 3.21 14.10
C GLU A 8 -8.44 3.59 15.53
N ASP A 9 -8.97 4.78 15.74
CA ASP A 9 -9.39 5.25 17.06
C ASP A 9 -10.79 4.74 17.49
N ASP A 10 -11.65 4.40 16.52
CA ASP A 10 -12.93 3.77 16.78
C ASP A 10 -12.75 2.29 17.17
N HIS A 11 -12.96 2.00 18.45
CA HIS A 11 -12.80 0.66 18.99
C HIS A 11 -13.77 -0.38 18.40
N ASP A 12 -14.98 0.02 18.01
CA ASP A 12 -15.97 -0.89 17.43
C ASP A 12 -15.58 -1.29 16.01
N ILE A 13 -15.15 -0.31 15.23
CA ILE A 13 -14.60 -0.56 13.89
C ILE A 13 -13.34 -1.43 14.00
N ALA A 14 -12.43 -1.09 14.89
CA ALA A 14 -11.19 -1.84 15.07
C ALA A 14 -11.47 -3.30 15.52
N ALA A 15 -12.41 -3.53 16.43
CA ALA A 15 -12.79 -4.87 16.87
C ALA A 15 -13.40 -5.70 15.73
N LEU A 16 -14.29 -5.09 14.93
CA LEU A 16 -14.91 -5.73 13.78
C LEU A 16 -13.85 -6.10 12.73
N LEU A 17 -12.95 -5.19 12.39
CA LEU A 17 -11.89 -5.43 11.42
C LEU A 17 -10.92 -6.49 11.90
N ARG A 18 -10.50 -6.42 13.17
CA ARG A 18 -9.60 -7.39 13.76
C ARG A 18 -10.17 -8.80 13.68
N LEU A 19 -11.42 -9.01 14.15
CA LEU A 19 -12.07 -10.32 14.12
C LEU A 19 -12.06 -10.92 12.72
N ASN A 20 -12.51 -10.16 11.71
CA ASN A 20 -12.61 -10.67 10.34
C ASN A 20 -11.26 -10.91 9.68
N LEU A 21 -10.25 -10.08 10.00
CA LEU A 21 -8.91 -10.26 9.44
C LEU A 21 -8.14 -11.40 10.13
N GLU A 22 -8.35 -11.63 11.43
CA GLU A 22 -7.81 -12.79 12.13
C GLU A 22 -8.40 -14.10 11.59
N ASP A 23 -9.69 -14.13 11.26
CA ASP A 23 -10.35 -15.27 10.59
C ASP A 23 -9.73 -15.58 9.20
N GLU A 24 -9.22 -14.58 8.51
CA GLU A 24 -8.49 -14.73 7.24
C GLU A 24 -7.00 -15.13 7.42
N GLY A 25 -6.56 -15.34 8.66
CA GLY A 25 -5.22 -15.82 9.00
C GLY A 25 -4.16 -14.72 9.09
N TYR A 26 -4.55 -13.46 9.27
CA TYR A 26 -3.63 -12.36 9.57
C TYR A 26 -3.40 -12.20 11.08
N ALA A 27 -2.25 -11.69 11.48
CA ALA A 27 -2.01 -11.26 12.87
C ALA A 27 -2.22 -9.75 12.94
N ILE A 28 -3.19 -9.32 13.76
CA ILE A 28 -3.57 -7.92 13.85
C ILE A 28 -3.08 -7.33 15.17
N THR A 29 -2.34 -6.23 15.07
CA THR A 29 -2.06 -5.35 16.20
C THR A 29 -2.86 -4.07 16.02
N HIS A 30 -3.74 -3.79 16.96
CA HIS A 30 -4.53 -2.56 16.96
C HIS A 30 -3.83 -1.47 17.76
N GLU A 31 -3.82 -0.25 17.23
CA GLU A 31 -3.31 0.95 17.90
C GLU A 31 -4.28 2.11 17.66
N PRO A 32 -4.93 2.64 18.71
CA PRO A 32 -5.89 3.73 18.58
C PRO A 32 -5.26 5.12 18.51
N ASP A 33 -3.97 5.25 18.82
CA ASP A 33 -3.27 6.53 18.87
C ASP A 33 -2.18 6.60 17.81
N GLY A 34 -2.20 7.69 17.04
CA GLY A 34 -1.24 7.90 15.94
C GLY A 34 0.21 8.06 16.40
N GLY A 35 0.44 8.65 17.58
CA GLY A 35 1.78 8.80 18.14
C GLY A 35 2.37 7.45 18.57
N ASN A 36 1.57 6.58 19.19
CA ASN A 36 1.97 5.23 19.52
C ASN A 36 2.16 4.38 18.25
N ALA A 37 1.33 4.58 17.22
CA ALA A 37 1.50 3.89 15.94
C ALA A 37 2.87 4.19 15.32
N LEU A 38 3.34 5.43 15.35
CA LEU A 38 4.68 5.80 14.89
C LEU A 38 5.78 5.07 15.67
N GLN A 39 5.65 4.96 17.00
CA GLN A 39 6.62 4.21 17.82
C GLN A 39 6.63 2.71 17.46
N ARG A 40 5.46 2.11 17.19
CA ARG A 40 5.36 0.71 16.77
C ARG A 40 5.95 0.46 15.38
N LEU A 41 5.81 1.42 14.47
CA LEU A 41 6.41 1.34 13.13
C LEU A 41 7.94 1.28 13.21
N ASP A 42 8.56 2.00 14.13
CA ASP A 42 10.01 1.99 14.34
C ASP A 42 10.49 0.78 15.15
N ALA A 43 9.63 0.19 16.03
CA ALA A 43 10.03 -0.87 16.95
C ALA A 43 10.02 -2.28 16.34
N GLN A 44 9.20 -2.53 15.32
CA GLN A 44 9.07 -3.87 14.73
C GLN A 44 8.70 -3.80 13.23
N THR A 45 8.79 -4.95 12.57
CA THR A 45 8.48 -5.05 11.15
C THR A 45 7.02 -5.45 10.93
N TRP A 46 6.38 -4.82 9.95
CA TRP A 46 5.01 -5.07 9.54
C TRP A 46 4.96 -5.53 8.08
N ASP A 47 3.92 -6.27 7.71
CA ASP A 47 3.66 -6.67 6.32
C ASP A 47 2.70 -5.71 5.62
N ALA A 48 1.81 -5.04 6.38
CA ALA A 48 0.94 -3.96 5.89
C ALA A 48 0.46 -3.08 7.03
N VAL A 49 -0.04 -1.89 6.69
CA VAL A 49 -0.73 -0.96 7.61
C VAL A 49 -2.12 -0.67 7.07
N ILE A 50 -3.13 -0.74 7.94
CA ILE A 50 -4.46 -0.19 7.71
C ILE A 50 -4.54 1.07 8.57
N LEU A 51 -4.84 2.21 7.95
CA LEU A 51 -4.64 3.52 8.57
C LEU A 51 -5.89 4.38 8.41
N ASP A 52 -6.53 4.77 9.53
CA ASP A 52 -7.46 5.88 9.49
C ASP A 52 -6.69 7.21 9.41
N LEU A 53 -7.25 8.15 8.67
CA LEU A 53 -6.71 9.52 8.62
C LEU A 53 -7.19 10.39 9.79
N MET A 54 -8.36 10.08 10.35
CA MET A 54 -9.00 10.91 11.37
C MET A 54 -8.63 10.46 12.79
N LEU A 55 -7.35 10.35 13.05
CA LEU A 55 -6.82 9.95 14.34
C LEU A 55 -6.71 11.17 15.30
N PRO A 56 -6.82 10.95 16.61
CA PRO A 56 -6.47 11.99 17.58
C PRO A 56 -4.96 12.24 17.56
N ASN A 57 -4.57 13.48 17.83
CA ASN A 57 -3.19 13.95 18.06
C ASN A 57 -2.28 13.98 16.82
N VAL A 58 -2.38 13.03 15.88
CA VAL A 58 -1.51 12.93 14.69
C VAL A 58 -2.37 12.72 13.44
N ASP A 59 -2.17 13.55 12.41
CA ASP A 59 -2.83 13.34 11.11
C ASP A 59 -2.33 12.04 10.47
N GLY A 60 -3.26 11.16 10.07
CA GLY A 60 -2.90 9.91 9.40
C GLY A 60 -2.07 10.09 8.13
N LEU A 61 -2.21 11.20 7.42
CA LEU A 61 -1.34 11.52 6.27
C LEU A 61 0.13 11.70 6.70
N GLU A 62 0.39 12.22 7.91
CA GLU A 62 1.75 12.31 8.43
C GLU A 62 2.35 10.94 8.70
N ILE A 63 1.54 10.02 9.26
CA ILE A 63 1.95 8.62 9.45
C ILE A 63 2.27 7.99 8.09
N CYS A 64 1.45 8.21 7.07
CA CYS A 64 1.68 7.71 5.73
C CYS A 64 3.00 8.24 5.14
N ARG A 65 3.28 9.54 5.27
CA ARG A 65 4.56 10.15 4.85
C ARG A 65 5.75 9.52 5.59
N ARG A 66 5.63 9.30 6.90
CA ARG A 66 6.70 8.67 7.69
C ARG A 66 6.99 7.25 7.21
N ILE A 67 5.96 6.47 6.89
CA ILE A 67 6.11 5.12 6.32
C ILE A 67 6.86 5.18 4.99
N ARG A 68 6.60 6.17 4.13
CA ARG A 68 7.29 6.33 2.84
C ARG A 68 8.77 6.71 2.96
N GLN A 69 9.17 7.26 4.10
CA GLN A 69 10.60 7.55 4.40
C GLN A 69 11.36 6.33 4.92
N MET A 70 10.69 5.21 5.20
CA MET A 70 11.35 3.99 5.66
C MET A 70 12.13 3.34 4.51
N THR A 71 13.28 2.74 4.84
CA THR A 71 14.13 2.03 3.87
C THR A 71 13.42 0.83 3.24
N ARG A 72 12.57 0.16 4.03
CA ARG A 72 11.78 -0.99 3.56
C ARG A 72 10.41 -0.52 3.13
N TYR A 73 9.99 -0.93 1.94
CA TYR A 73 8.62 -0.69 1.49
C TYR A 73 7.61 -1.41 2.41
N LEU A 74 6.66 -0.65 2.92
CA LEU A 74 5.56 -1.11 3.77
C LEU A 74 4.22 -0.66 3.14
N PRO A 75 3.38 -1.59 2.68
CA PRO A 75 2.08 -1.24 2.10
C PRO A 75 1.14 -0.56 3.09
N VAL A 76 0.41 0.44 2.61
CA VAL A 76 -0.57 1.22 3.39
C VAL A 76 -1.91 1.25 2.67
N ILE A 77 -2.96 0.79 3.34
CA ILE A 77 -4.34 1.01 2.92
C ILE A 77 -4.94 2.06 3.85
N ILE A 78 -5.36 3.18 3.29
CA ILE A 78 -6.10 4.19 4.03
C ILE A 78 -7.57 3.79 4.10
N ILE A 79 -8.16 3.90 5.30
CA ILE A 79 -9.60 3.85 5.52
C ILE A 79 -10.04 5.18 6.15
N SER A 80 -11.01 5.89 5.60
CA SER A 80 -11.36 7.20 6.15
C SER A 80 -12.78 7.64 5.83
N ALA A 81 -13.37 8.45 6.71
CA ALA A 81 -14.63 9.15 6.46
C ALA A 81 -14.46 10.31 5.45
N ARG A 82 -13.23 10.76 5.19
CA ARG A 82 -12.94 11.71 4.10
C ARG A 82 -13.15 10.98 2.78
N SER A 83 -14.25 11.28 2.07
CA SER A 83 -14.68 10.51 0.90
C SER A 83 -14.65 11.28 -0.41
N SER A 84 -14.26 12.58 -0.38
CA SER A 84 -14.17 13.40 -1.59
C SER A 84 -13.12 12.83 -2.55
N GLU A 85 -13.28 13.12 -3.83
CA GLU A 85 -12.29 12.75 -4.83
C GLU A 85 -10.91 13.34 -4.50
N THR A 86 -10.88 14.59 -4.05
CA THR A 86 -9.64 15.29 -3.63
C THR A 86 -8.97 14.59 -2.46
N ASP A 87 -9.72 14.15 -1.44
CA ASP A 87 -9.14 13.42 -0.30
C ASP A 87 -8.50 12.10 -0.74
N ARG A 88 -9.18 11.36 -1.63
CA ARG A 88 -8.65 10.10 -2.16
C ARG A 88 -7.38 10.31 -2.99
N ILE A 89 -7.38 11.35 -3.83
CA ILE A 89 -6.19 11.71 -4.62
C ILE A 89 -5.05 12.07 -3.66
N THR A 90 -5.29 12.94 -2.69
CA THR A 90 -4.27 13.35 -1.70
C THR A 90 -3.70 12.16 -0.93
N GLY A 91 -4.54 11.22 -0.49
CA GLY A 91 -4.09 10.01 0.20
C GLY A 91 -3.17 9.15 -0.67
N LEU A 92 -3.55 8.94 -1.94
CA LEU A 92 -2.75 8.16 -2.88
C LEU A 92 -1.45 8.87 -3.28
N GLU A 93 -1.48 10.19 -3.51
CA GLU A 93 -0.29 11.00 -3.81
C GLU A 93 0.66 11.08 -2.60
N THR A 94 0.14 11.05 -1.38
CA THR A 94 0.96 10.95 -0.16
C THR A 94 1.70 9.61 -0.07
N GLY A 95 1.26 8.62 -0.87
CA GLY A 95 1.94 7.35 -1.00
C GLY A 95 1.16 6.13 -0.51
N ALA A 96 -0.14 6.26 -0.21
CA ALA A 96 -0.96 5.09 0.08
C ALA A 96 -1.07 4.18 -1.16
N ASP A 97 -1.09 2.88 -0.93
CA ASP A 97 -1.28 1.87 -1.98
C ASP A 97 -2.73 1.76 -2.41
N ASP A 98 -3.63 1.98 -1.48
CA ASP A 98 -5.07 2.00 -1.74
C ASP A 98 -5.79 2.93 -0.75
N TYR A 99 -7.03 3.30 -1.11
CA TYR A 99 -7.88 4.18 -0.32
C TYR A 99 -9.31 3.66 -0.31
N LEU A 100 -9.88 3.50 0.86
CA LEU A 100 -11.24 3.01 1.07
C LEU A 100 -12.04 4.00 1.91
N ALA A 101 -13.11 4.57 1.33
CA ALA A 101 -13.95 5.53 2.03
C ALA A 101 -14.94 4.82 2.97
N LYS A 102 -15.10 5.33 4.20
CA LYS A 102 -16.17 4.92 5.12
C LYS A 102 -17.52 5.52 4.66
N PRO A 103 -18.65 4.78 4.70
CA PRO A 103 -18.77 3.37 5.11
C PRO A 103 -18.34 2.41 4.00
N PHE A 104 -17.68 1.31 4.37
CA PHE A 104 -17.20 0.28 3.46
C PHE A 104 -17.65 -1.12 3.91
N SER A 105 -17.61 -2.07 3.02
CA SER A 105 -17.78 -3.49 3.34
C SER A 105 -16.46 -4.06 3.86
N VAL A 106 -16.52 -4.82 4.98
CA VAL A 106 -15.34 -5.55 5.49
C VAL A 106 -14.79 -6.51 4.44
N GLN A 107 -15.67 -7.13 3.63
CA GLN A 107 -15.26 -8.01 2.53
C GLN A 107 -14.50 -7.24 1.44
N GLU A 108 -14.85 -6.00 1.18
CA GLU A 108 -14.11 -5.14 0.25
C GLU A 108 -12.69 -4.87 0.76
N LEU A 109 -12.53 -4.52 2.04
CA LEU A 109 -11.22 -4.33 2.65
C LEU A 109 -10.37 -5.61 2.58
N ILE A 110 -10.95 -6.77 2.91
CA ILE A 110 -10.27 -8.07 2.81
C ILE A 110 -9.81 -8.35 1.38
N ALA A 111 -10.66 -8.11 0.39
CA ALA A 111 -10.32 -8.31 -1.02
C ALA A 111 -9.13 -7.42 -1.45
N ARG A 112 -9.11 -6.16 -1.00
CA ARG A 112 -8.02 -5.20 -1.26
C ARG A 112 -6.72 -5.63 -0.60
N ILE A 113 -6.75 -6.09 0.65
CA ILE A 113 -5.58 -6.63 1.36
C ILE A 113 -5.02 -7.87 0.63
N LYS A 114 -5.90 -8.80 0.23
CA LYS A 114 -5.49 -9.98 -0.56
C LYS A 114 -4.85 -9.58 -1.89
N ALA A 115 -5.42 -8.61 -2.60
CA ALA A 115 -4.87 -8.10 -3.85
C ALA A 115 -3.49 -7.45 -3.64
N LEU A 116 -3.33 -6.68 -2.59
CA LEU A 116 -2.08 -6.03 -2.21
C LEU A 116 -0.98 -7.07 -1.91
N PHE A 117 -1.25 -8.08 -1.10
CA PHE A 117 -0.28 -9.15 -0.83
C PHE A 117 0.04 -10.02 -2.06
N ARG A 118 -0.95 -10.28 -2.92
CA ARG A 118 -0.71 -10.99 -4.18
C ARG A 118 0.24 -10.23 -5.09
N ARG A 119 0.09 -8.89 -5.21
CA ARG A 119 1.02 -8.02 -5.95
C ARG A 119 2.43 -8.07 -5.39
N GLN A 120 2.59 -7.99 -4.06
CA GLN A 120 3.90 -8.13 -3.42
C GLN A 120 4.56 -9.48 -3.71
N GLN A 121 3.79 -10.57 -3.65
CA GLN A 121 4.31 -11.91 -3.95
C GLN A 121 4.73 -12.05 -5.42
N ALA A 122 3.92 -11.52 -6.35
CA ALA A 122 4.24 -11.53 -7.78
C ALA A 122 5.53 -10.74 -8.08
N MET A 123 5.72 -9.59 -7.42
CA MET A 123 6.97 -8.83 -7.50
C MET A 123 8.14 -9.59 -6.87
N GLY A 124 7.92 -10.26 -5.73
CA GLY A 124 8.92 -11.06 -5.06
C GLY A 124 9.35 -12.31 -5.85
N GLN A 125 8.43 -12.95 -6.57
CA GLN A 125 8.74 -14.12 -7.42
C GLN A 125 9.45 -13.73 -8.73
N ALA A 126 9.25 -12.51 -9.22
CA ALA A 126 10.02 -11.95 -10.33
C ALA A 126 11.52 -11.71 -9.98
N GLN A 127 11.91 -12.00 -8.73
CA GLN A 127 13.27 -11.82 -8.20
C GLN A 127 14.33 -12.73 -8.80
N ALA A 128 13.96 -13.82 -9.46
CA ALA A 128 14.95 -14.68 -10.11
C ALA A 128 15.68 -13.97 -11.29
N ASP A 129 15.09 -12.88 -11.83
CA ASP A 129 15.66 -12.06 -12.91
C ASP A 129 15.70 -10.55 -12.58
N GLY A 130 15.54 -10.16 -11.39
CA GLY A 130 15.79 -9.01 -10.56
C GLY A 130 15.61 -7.61 -11.14
N HIS A 131 16.72 -6.98 -11.41
CA HIS A 131 16.76 -5.59 -11.87
C HIS A 131 16.45 -5.49 -13.37
N ILE A 132 15.53 -4.60 -13.73
CA ILE A 132 15.34 -4.26 -15.13
C ILE A 132 16.28 -3.12 -15.47
N GLN A 133 17.14 -3.33 -16.48
CA GLN A 133 18.03 -2.30 -16.99
C GLN A 133 17.77 -2.10 -18.49
N ALA A 134 17.32 -0.91 -18.87
CA ALA A 134 17.09 -0.56 -20.25
C ALA A 134 17.23 0.95 -20.46
N HIS A 135 18.00 1.36 -21.47
CA HIS A 135 18.12 2.77 -21.91
C HIS A 135 18.44 3.77 -20.77
N GLY A 136 19.28 3.38 -19.80
CA GLY A 136 19.62 4.20 -18.64
C GLY A 136 18.62 4.13 -17.47
N LEU A 137 17.53 3.39 -17.65
CA LEU A 137 16.58 3.09 -16.59
C LEU A 137 17.02 1.84 -15.83
N THR A 138 17.05 1.92 -14.49
CA THR A 138 17.27 0.78 -13.60
C THR A 138 16.09 0.71 -12.64
N ILE A 139 15.40 -0.43 -12.59
CA ILE A 139 14.26 -0.66 -11.69
C ILE A 139 14.63 -1.79 -10.73
N ASP A 140 14.57 -1.52 -9.43
CA ASP A 140 14.69 -2.51 -8.37
C ASP A 140 13.30 -2.82 -7.80
N PRO A 141 12.74 -3.99 -8.10
CA PRO A 141 11.40 -4.34 -7.62
C PRO A 141 11.34 -4.63 -6.11
N LEU A 142 12.48 -4.96 -5.48
CA LEU A 142 12.56 -5.20 -4.04
C LEU A 142 12.56 -3.92 -3.23
N ALA A 143 13.47 -3.03 -3.59
CA ALA A 143 13.56 -1.71 -2.98
C ALA A 143 12.44 -0.78 -3.46
N ARG A 144 11.68 -1.19 -4.52
CA ARG A 144 10.70 -0.35 -5.24
C ARG A 144 11.32 1.00 -5.63
N SER A 145 12.55 0.97 -6.08
CA SER A 145 13.31 2.14 -6.47
C SER A 145 13.58 2.17 -7.97
N VAL A 146 13.66 3.37 -8.50
CA VAL A 146 13.92 3.64 -9.92
C VAL A 146 15.07 4.62 -10.03
N LEU A 147 16.02 4.29 -10.90
CA LEU A 147 17.08 5.20 -11.29
C LEU A 147 16.98 5.48 -12.79
N LEU A 148 17.07 6.73 -13.17
CA LEU A 148 17.22 7.15 -14.56
C LEU A 148 18.59 7.83 -14.74
N HIS A 149 19.45 7.24 -15.56
CA HIS A 149 20.85 7.67 -15.72
C HIS A 149 21.59 7.84 -14.39
N GLY A 150 21.31 6.95 -13.40
CA GLY A 150 21.93 6.98 -12.06
C GLY A 150 21.30 7.96 -11.08
N GLN A 151 20.30 8.74 -11.48
CA GLN A 151 19.55 9.63 -10.60
C GLN A 151 18.27 8.96 -10.10
N VAL A 152 17.98 9.12 -8.80
CA VAL A 152 16.75 8.60 -8.20
C VAL A 152 15.52 9.29 -8.80
N VAL A 153 14.52 8.50 -9.17
CA VAL A 153 13.21 8.98 -9.59
C VAL A 153 12.22 8.64 -8.49
N ASP A 154 11.66 9.66 -7.85
CA ASP A 154 10.62 9.50 -6.84
C ASP A 154 9.29 9.17 -7.51
N LEU A 155 8.75 8.01 -7.17
CA LEU A 155 7.46 7.52 -7.66
C LEU A 155 6.59 7.12 -6.48
N THR A 156 5.30 7.41 -6.59
CA THR A 156 4.31 6.81 -5.70
C THR A 156 4.25 5.30 -5.91
N PRO A 157 3.74 4.52 -4.95
CA PRO A 157 3.61 3.08 -5.11
C PRO A 157 2.87 2.65 -6.38
N ARG A 158 1.83 3.39 -6.76
CA ARG A 158 1.04 3.10 -7.97
C ARG A 158 1.77 3.43 -9.27
N GLU A 159 2.51 4.51 -9.30
CA GLU A 159 3.34 4.87 -10.46
C GLU A 159 4.46 3.86 -10.64
N PHE A 160 5.10 3.42 -9.54
CA PHE A 160 6.09 2.36 -9.59
C PHE A 160 5.52 1.06 -10.17
N GLU A 161 4.34 0.61 -9.71
CA GLU A 161 3.68 -0.59 -10.20
C GLU A 161 3.40 -0.52 -11.70
N LEU A 162 2.91 0.62 -12.17
CA LEU A 162 2.63 0.85 -13.58
C LEU A 162 3.91 0.83 -14.42
N LEU A 163 4.96 1.55 -13.99
CA LEU A 163 6.24 1.58 -14.68
C LEU A 163 6.87 0.19 -14.74
N TYR A 164 6.87 -0.53 -13.62
CA TYR A 164 7.40 -1.89 -13.54
C TYR A 164 6.63 -2.86 -14.45
N PHE A 165 5.31 -2.73 -14.50
CA PHE A 165 4.47 -3.51 -15.40
C PHE A 165 4.86 -3.26 -16.86
N PHE A 166 4.95 -2.01 -17.31
CA PHE A 166 5.36 -1.69 -18.69
C PHE A 166 6.77 -2.14 -19.00
N ALA A 167 7.69 -2.01 -18.07
CA ALA A 167 9.07 -2.45 -18.27
C ALA A 167 9.21 -3.96 -18.48
N ARG A 168 8.24 -4.75 -18.00
CA ARG A 168 8.17 -6.21 -18.23
C ARG A 168 7.44 -6.61 -19.51
N HIS A 169 6.75 -5.69 -20.14
CA HIS A 169 5.94 -5.92 -21.35
C HIS A 169 6.34 -4.96 -22.48
N PRO A 170 7.62 -4.97 -22.90
CA PRO A 170 8.10 -4.02 -23.91
C PRO A 170 7.42 -4.28 -25.25
N GLY A 171 6.92 -3.20 -25.89
CA GLY A 171 6.24 -3.27 -27.18
C GLY A 171 4.78 -3.69 -27.16
N GLU A 172 4.22 -3.99 -25.99
CA GLU A 172 2.81 -4.32 -25.82
C GLU A 172 1.97 -3.07 -25.55
N VAL A 173 0.73 -3.07 -26.04
CA VAL A 173 -0.25 -1.99 -25.83
C VAL A 173 -1.40 -2.51 -24.97
N PHE A 174 -1.73 -1.78 -23.93
CA PHE A 174 -2.77 -2.16 -22.98
C PHE A 174 -3.90 -1.15 -22.96
N SER A 175 -5.14 -1.63 -22.89
CA SER A 175 -6.29 -0.76 -22.61
C SER A 175 -6.28 -0.29 -21.15
N ARG A 176 -6.97 0.83 -20.85
CA ARG A 176 -7.13 1.30 -19.48
C ARG A 176 -7.71 0.23 -18.56
N LEU A 177 -8.70 -0.52 -19.03
CA LEU A 177 -9.34 -1.59 -18.25
C LEU A 177 -8.35 -2.73 -17.96
N ALA A 178 -7.56 -3.15 -18.95
CA ALA A 178 -6.53 -4.16 -18.77
C ALA A 178 -5.48 -3.73 -17.74
N LEU A 179 -5.07 -2.46 -17.75
CA LEU A 179 -4.14 -1.92 -16.75
C LEU A 179 -4.75 -1.92 -15.36
N LEU A 180 -6.01 -1.49 -15.20
CA LEU A 180 -6.70 -1.50 -13.91
C LEU A 180 -6.78 -2.91 -13.32
N GLU A 181 -7.05 -3.90 -14.16
CA GLU A 181 -7.15 -5.30 -13.74
C GLU A 181 -5.78 -5.93 -13.49
N GLN A 182 -4.85 -5.82 -14.43
CA GLN A 182 -3.57 -6.53 -14.37
C GLN A 182 -2.57 -5.89 -13.41
N VAL A 183 -2.54 -4.55 -13.32
CA VAL A 183 -1.62 -3.84 -12.43
C VAL A 183 -2.18 -3.74 -11.01
N TRP A 184 -3.48 -3.41 -10.85
CA TRP A 184 -4.06 -3.13 -9.54
C TRP A 184 -5.14 -4.12 -9.09
N GLY A 185 -5.55 -5.07 -9.94
CA GLY A 185 -6.49 -6.14 -9.59
C GLY A 185 -7.94 -5.66 -9.39
N TYR A 186 -8.31 -4.53 -9.97
CA TYR A 186 -9.70 -4.08 -9.96
C TYR A 186 -10.54 -4.94 -10.90
N GLN A 187 -11.51 -5.66 -10.35
CA GLN A 187 -12.55 -6.33 -11.13
C GLN A 187 -13.76 -5.38 -11.25
N HIS A 188 -14.38 -5.32 -12.43
CA HIS A 188 -15.61 -4.56 -12.71
C HIS A 188 -16.84 -5.36 -12.36
#